data_5be858d4be95888b93d3c3a553352d30
#
_entry.id   5be858d4be95888b93d3c3a553352d30
#
_cell.length_a   1.000
_cell.length_b   1.000
_cell.length_c   1.000
_cell.angle_alpha   90.00
_cell.angle_beta   90.00
_cell.angle_gamma   90.00
#
_symmetry.space_group_name_H-M   'P 1'
#
loop_
_entity.id
_entity.type
_entity.pdbx_description
1 polymer ?
#
loop_
_entity_poly.entity_id
_entity_poly.type
_entity_poly.pdbx_seq_one_letter_code
_entity_poly.pdbx_strand_id
1 'polypeptide(L)'
;MPKAEASTAASTDACELSGACRCALSERRALQLGLALVVLASVPIALVGLPLFGDGAYYFFKIALDGAPVLPNLRLGAILPQLPALAATRLTDNVGLLRHLFSFTYVGLPVASLLVCWLLVRGRRPELILLPLLFLVANQINFSAVSELLLGLYLVWPFVLLAALEPNRRLTLTYGAVLAPLLLLLHPLGFVLAGFLSLVARLSAGSRRAIDRTWTRAWNGLAAAFAVSALLRVISTLIGATGYERSLAEPDAAARYILPDTLSQSLLLAVVAVSGILVALSLVPRWWRGRAVVERRLLWPAFLLLPVVGVAVALDFLLGEGIKLKAGLILPVALLMMGLAVGIAGRPSALADVPGIRRLGRLVLVAALSVALIGTAKSAAWWTATHALMNAVASTEMSCLAFGPEEPYALQWPWMAIIDDWATPMNALVFRPPWAIPLLLPGEGCRRLEETGQAHLASWIRRPAAQLEARFGPLRSVGAH
;
A
#
# COMPACT_ATOMS: atom_id res chain seq x y z
N MET A 1 -8.56 -14.01 -70.78
CA MET A 1 -7.60 -14.25 -69.68
C MET A 1 -7.77 -13.16 -68.63
N PRO A 2 -8.39 -13.45 -67.46
CA PRO A 2 -8.09 -12.81 -66.22
C PRO A 2 -8.11 -13.84 -65.07
N LYS A 3 -6.99 -14.35 -64.66
CA LYS A 3 -6.88 -15.30 -63.52
C LYS A 3 -5.62 -15.07 -62.62
N ALA A 4 -4.97 -13.92 -62.69
CA ALA A 4 -3.74 -13.68 -61.96
C ALA A 4 -3.82 -12.68 -60.79
N GLU A 5 -4.92 -11.94 -60.59
CA GLU A 5 -5.00 -10.88 -59.55
C GLU A 5 -5.67 -11.34 -58.22
N ALA A 6 -6.36 -12.48 -58.18
CA ALA A 6 -7.04 -12.94 -56.99
C ALA A 6 -6.11 -13.62 -55.91
N SER A 7 -4.88 -13.97 -56.30
CA SER A 7 -3.94 -14.70 -55.43
C SER A 7 -3.06 -13.80 -54.50
N THR A 8 -2.91 -12.53 -54.84
CA THR A 8 -2.05 -11.61 -54.07
C THR A 8 -2.79 -10.95 -52.91
N ALA A 9 -4.10 -10.72 -53.00
CA ALA A 9 -4.93 -10.12 -51.93
C ALA A 9 -5.06 -11.05 -50.72
N ALA A 10 -5.27 -12.35 -50.96
CA ALA A 10 -5.39 -13.33 -49.86
C ALA A 10 -4.11 -13.56 -49.05
N SER A 11 -2.92 -13.32 -49.65
CA SER A 11 -1.64 -13.48 -48.96
C SER A 11 -1.26 -12.28 -48.08
N THR A 12 -1.67 -11.07 -48.45
CA THR A 12 -1.48 -9.86 -47.66
C THR A 12 -2.38 -9.84 -46.41
N ASP A 13 -3.63 -10.24 -46.52
CA ASP A 13 -4.54 -10.31 -45.36
C ASP A 13 -4.12 -11.37 -44.35
N ALA A 14 -3.60 -12.51 -44.78
CA ALA A 14 -3.09 -13.55 -43.88
C ALA A 14 -1.79 -13.09 -43.18
N CYS A 15 -0.97 -12.26 -43.82
CA CYS A 15 0.25 -11.72 -43.21
C CYS A 15 -0.04 -10.59 -42.22
N GLU A 16 -1.02 -9.74 -42.49
CA GLU A 16 -1.51 -8.72 -41.56
C GLU A 16 -2.20 -9.33 -40.33
N LEU A 17 -3.05 -10.35 -40.51
CA LEU A 17 -3.67 -11.12 -39.43
C LEU A 17 -2.61 -11.83 -38.55
N SER A 18 -1.57 -12.39 -39.14
CA SER A 18 -0.47 -13.03 -38.39
C SER A 18 0.40 -12.03 -37.65
N GLY A 19 0.58 -10.85 -38.20
CA GLY A 19 1.27 -9.72 -37.55
C GLY A 19 0.50 -9.16 -36.36
N ALA A 20 -0.79 -8.91 -36.53
CA ALA A 20 -1.68 -8.45 -35.47
C ALA A 20 -1.81 -9.47 -34.34
N CYS A 21 -1.89 -10.76 -34.65
CA CYS A 21 -1.93 -11.85 -33.68
C CYS A 21 -0.61 -11.95 -32.88
N ARG A 22 0.53 -11.81 -33.51
CA ARG A 22 1.84 -11.80 -32.84
C ARG A 22 2.00 -10.59 -31.93
N CYS A 23 1.55 -9.41 -32.34
CA CYS A 23 1.54 -8.22 -31.48
C CYS A 23 0.65 -8.39 -30.24
N ALA A 24 -0.55 -8.93 -30.41
CA ALA A 24 -1.48 -9.16 -29.30
C ALA A 24 -0.93 -10.18 -28.29
N LEU A 25 -0.27 -11.25 -28.74
CA LEU A 25 0.41 -12.23 -27.90
C LEU A 25 1.58 -11.61 -27.15
N SER A 26 2.36 -10.76 -27.79
CA SER A 26 3.49 -10.04 -27.17
C SER A 26 3.02 -9.10 -26.06
N GLU A 27 1.94 -8.32 -26.29
CA GLU A 27 1.35 -7.42 -25.30
C GLU A 27 0.79 -8.19 -24.09
N ARG A 28 0.09 -9.30 -24.32
CA ARG A 28 -0.44 -10.15 -23.24
C ARG A 28 0.68 -10.74 -22.38
N ARG A 29 1.77 -11.19 -22.98
CA ARG A 29 2.96 -11.69 -22.28
C ARG A 29 3.61 -10.59 -21.44
N ALA A 30 3.83 -9.41 -22.01
CA ALA A 30 4.39 -8.28 -21.28
C ALA A 30 3.56 -7.89 -20.07
N LEU A 31 2.24 -7.91 -20.19
CA LEU A 31 1.30 -7.67 -19.10
C LEU A 31 1.40 -8.73 -17.99
N GLN A 32 1.45 -10.02 -18.35
CA GLN A 32 1.59 -11.10 -17.40
C GLN A 32 2.95 -11.06 -16.69
N LEU A 33 4.02 -10.77 -17.43
CA LEU A 33 5.36 -10.59 -16.86
C LEU A 33 5.41 -9.41 -15.89
N GLY A 34 4.78 -8.28 -16.22
CA GLY A 34 4.70 -7.13 -15.32
C GLY A 34 3.99 -7.47 -14.01
N LEU A 35 2.84 -8.16 -14.07
CA LEU A 35 2.14 -8.59 -12.86
C LEU A 35 2.95 -9.61 -12.05
N ALA A 36 3.58 -10.58 -12.71
CA ALA A 36 4.47 -11.54 -12.05
C ALA A 36 5.66 -10.84 -11.37
N LEU A 37 6.23 -9.81 -12.00
CA LEU A 37 7.30 -9.02 -11.42
C LEU A 37 6.87 -8.28 -10.14
N VAL A 38 5.65 -7.72 -10.08
CA VAL A 38 5.11 -7.11 -8.86
C VAL A 38 5.00 -8.14 -7.74
N VAL A 39 4.51 -9.35 -8.03
CA VAL A 39 4.43 -10.44 -7.05
C VAL A 39 5.82 -10.81 -6.55
N LEU A 40 6.77 -11.04 -7.46
CA LEU A 40 8.15 -11.43 -7.11
C LEU A 40 8.88 -10.33 -6.33
N ALA A 41 8.70 -9.06 -6.70
CA ALA A 41 9.29 -7.93 -5.99
C ALA A 41 8.75 -7.75 -4.56
N SER A 42 7.58 -8.29 -4.27
CA SER A 42 6.97 -8.25 -2.95
C SER A 42 7.59 -9.26 -1.96
N VAL A 43 8.19 -10.34 -2.46
CA VAL A 43 8.76 -11.41 -1.63
C VAL A 43 9.91 -10.90 -0.74
N PRO A 44 10.96 -10.23 -1.26
CA PRO A 44 12.05 -9.74 -0.42
C PRO A 44 11.55 -8.75 0.64
N ILE A 45 10.56 -7.89 0.34
CA ILE A 45 9.96 -6.96 1.29
C ILE A 45 9.38 -7.71 2.50
N ALA A 46 8.67 -8.82 2.25
CA ALA A 46 8.10 -9.64 3.32
C ALA A 46 9.19 -10.41 4.10
N LEU A 47 10.18 -10.98 3.41
CA LEU A 47 11.24 -11.77 4.02
C LEU A 47 12.13 -10.95 4.96
N VAL A 48 12.48 -9.72 4.59
CA VAL A 48 13.26 -8.83 5.46
C VAL A 48 12.44 -8.24 6.62
N GLY A 49 11.12 -8.45 6.62
CA GLY A 49 10.24 -7.94 7.68
C GLY A 49 10.01 -6.43 7.62
N LEU A 50 10.03 -5.82 6.43
CA LEU A 50 9.81 -4.38 6.27
C LEU A 50 8.48 -3.89 6.91
N PRO A 51 7.35 -4.66 6.91
CA PRO A 51 6.15 -4.28 7.63
C PRO A 51 6.32 -4.04 9.13
N LEU A 52 7.45 -4.42 9.72
CA LEU A 52 7.76 -4.14 11.13
C LEU A 52 8.37 -2.74 11.36
N PHE A 53 8.43 -1.90 10.34
CA PHE A 53 8.74 -0.48 10.51
C PHE A 53 7.59 0.23 11.24
N GLY A 54 7.89 1.03 12.25
CA GLY A 54 6.93 1.86 12.98
C GLY A 54 5.81 1.05 13.65
N ASP A 55 4.56 1.39 13.35
CA ASP A 55 3.37 0.75 13.93
C ASP A 55 3.36 -0.79 13.78
N GLY A 56 3.97 -1.29 12.72
CA GLY A 56 4.05 -2.72 12.48
C GLY A 56 4.88 -3.47 13.51
N ALA A 57 5.94 -2.88 14.04
CA ALA A 57 6.72 -3.46 15.13
C ALA A 57 5.85 -3.62 16.38
N TYR A 58 5.09 -2.59 16.72
CA TYR A 58 4.19 -2.63 17.87
C TYR A 58 3.07 -3.67 17.71
N TYR A 59 2.44 -3.71 16.52
CA TYR A 59 1.38 -4.69 16.26
C TYR A 59 1.92 -6.11 16.36
N PHE A 60 3.05 -6.38 15.72
CA PHE A 60 3.66 -7.69 15.78
C PHE A 60 4.14 -8.06 17.18
N PHE A 61 4.78 -7.13 17.90
CA PHE A 61 5.23 -7.32 19.28
C PHE A 61 4.06 -7.76 20.18
N LYS A 62 2.92 -7.08 20.11
CA LYS A 62 1.71 -7.42 20.87
C LYS A 62 1.15 -8.80 20.50
N ILE A 63 1.12 -9.13 19.20
CA ILE A 63 0.70 -10.44 18.72
C ILE A 63 1.63 -11.52 19.26
N ALA A 64 2.93 -11.34 19.12
CA ALA A 64 3.91 -12.31 19.55
C ALA A 64 3.91 -12.52 21.08
N LEU A 65 3.82 -11.43 21.85
CA LEU A 65 3.91 -11.48 23.32
C LEU A 65 2.59 -11.90 23.98
N ASP A 66 1.50 -11.25 23.59
CA ASP A 66 0.22 -11.37 24.30
C ASP A 66 -0.76 -12.32 23.58
N GLY A 67 -0.46 -12.77 22.33
CA GLY A 67 -1.40 -13.54 21.52
C GLY A 67 -2.69 -12.79 21.22
N ALA A 68 -2.66 -11.45 21.24
CA ALA A 68 -3.82 -10.58 21.12
C ALA A 68 -3.67 -9.60 19.94
N PRO A 69 -4.79 -9.24 19.25
CA PRO A 69 -4.75 -8.25 18.19
C PRO A 69 -4.53 -6.84 18.75
N VAL A 70 -3.93 -5.99 17.96
CA VAL A 70 -3.87 -4.55 18.22
C VAL A 70 -5.01 -3.86 17.48
N LEU A 71 -5.83 -3.15 18.23
CA LEU A 71 -7.00 -2.40 17.75
C LEU A 71 -6.83 -0.92 18.10
N PRO A 72 -5.96 -0.18 17.36
CA PRO A 72 -5.69 1.22 17.68
C PRO A 72 -6.99 2.02 17.58
N ASN A 73 -7.32 2.77 18.63
CA ASN A 73 -8.48 3.66 18.65
C ASN A 73 -9.79 3.01 18.14
N LEU A 74 -10.06 1.75 18.57
CA LEU A 74 -11.23 0.96 18.17
C LEU A 74 -11.36 0.72 16.64
N ARG A 75 -10.26 0.73 15.91
CA ARG A 75 -10.23 0.43 14.48
C ARG A 75 -10.29 -1.09 14.26
N LEU A 76 -11.49 -1.67 14.44
CA LEU A 76 -11.70 -3.12 14.41
C LEU A 76 -11.24 -3.77 13.11
N GLY A 77 -11.29 -3.06 11.99
CA GLY A 77 -10.81 -3.55 10.69
C GLY A 77 -9.30 -3.83 10.64
N ALA A 78 -8.52 -3.25 11.57
CA ALA A 78 -7.08 -3.51 11.68
C ALA A 78 -6.76 -4.98 12.03
N ILE A 79 -7.73 -5.74 12.55
CA ILE A 79 -7.55 -7.16 12.87
C ILE A 79 -7.34 -8.02 11.61
N LEU A 80 -7.94 -7.66 10.47
CA LEU A 80 -7.94 -8.49 9.27
C LEU A 80 -6.54 -8.93 8.83
N PRO A 81 -5.56 -8.04 8.65
CA PRO A 81 -4.21 -8.44 8.29
C PRO A 81 -3.42 -9.09 9.43
N GLN A 82 -3.90 -9.01 10.66
CA GLN A 82 -3.27 -9.63 11.83
C GLN A 82 -3.70 -11.08 12.03
N LEU A 83 -4.87 -11.49 11.48
CA LEU A 83 -5.47 -12.81 11.71
C LEU A 83 -4.53 -13.99 11.43
N PRO A 84 -3.76 -14.05 10.34
CA PRO A 84 -2.88 -15.21 10.08
C PRO A 84 -1.79 -15.36 11.15
N ALA A 85 -1.16 -14.27 11.56
CA ALA A 85 -0.15 -14.31 12.62
C ALA A 85 -0.77 -14.66 13.98
N LEU A 86 -1.96 -14.09 14.30
CA LEU A 86 -2.72 -14.45 15.52
C LEU A 86 -3.12 -15.91 15.56
N ALA A 87 -3.63 -16.46 14.46
CA ALA A 87 -3.97 -17.89 14.38
C ALA A 87 -2.72 -18.77 14.60
N ALA A 88 -1.58 -18.36 14.03
CA ALA A 88 -0.34 -19.08 14.15
C ALA A 88 0.24 -19.07 15.58
N THR A 89 -0.04 -18.06 16.41
CA THR A 89 0.38 -18.08 17.84
C THR A 89 -0.21 -19.23 18.64
N ARG A 90 -1.28 -19.85 18.15
CA ARG A 90 -1.89 -21.06 18.76
C ARG A 90 -1.15 -22.33 18.36
N LEU A 91 -0.32 -22.29 17.33
CA LEU A 91 0.33 -23.45 16.71
C LEU A 91 1.84 -23.45 16.92
N THR A 92 2.45 -22.28 17.14
CA THR A 92 3.89 -22.16 17.25
C THR A 92 4.32 -20.99 18.12
N ASP A 93 5.42 -21.19 18.83
CA ASP A 93 6.14 -20.15 19.58
C ASP A 93 7.28 -19.53 18.79
N ASN A 94 7.53 -19.98 17.57
CA ASN A 94 8.60 -19.47 16.72
C ASN A 94 8.31 -18.02 16.25
N VAL A 95 8.92 -17.06 16.92
CA VAL A 95 8.79 -15.62 16.62
C VAL A 95 9.19 -15.29 15.19
N GLY A 96 10.21 -15.97 14.64
CA GLY A 96 10.66 -15.78 13.26
C GLY A 96 9.57 -16.18 12.26
N LEU A 97 8.92 -17.34 12.45
CA LEU A 97 7.82 -17.77 11.59
C LEU A 97 6.61 -16.82 11.69
N LEU A 98 6.24 -16.42 12.91
CA LEU A 98 5.16 -15.46 13.13
C LEU A 98 5.45 -14.12 12.44
N ARG A 99 6.70 -13.64 12.50
CA ARG A 99 7.17 -12.43 11.82
C ARG A 99 6.99 -12.53 10.31
N HIS A 100 7.36 -13.65 9.70
CA HIS A 100 7.18 -13.85 8.28
C HIS A 100 5.69 -13.89 7.89
N LEU A 101 4.86 -14.61 8.64
CA LEU A 101 3.41 -14.65 8.38
C LEU A 101 2.77 -13.27 8.45
N PHE A 102 3.13 -12.48 9.48
CA PHE A 102 2.68 -11.10 9.61
C PHE A 102 3.10 -10.26 8.39
N SER A 103 4.38 -10.32 8.05
CA SER A 103 4.94 -9.54 6.94
C SER A 103 4.35 -9.93 5.59
N PHE A 104 4.20 -11.24 5.31
CA PHE A 104 3.57 -11.72 4.09
C PHE A 104 2.11 -11.32 3.97
N THR A 105 1.38 -11.22 5.08
CA THR A 105 -0.01 -10.77 5.04
C THR A 105 -0.10 -9.31 4.62
N TYR A 106 0.67 -8.42 5.25
CA TYR A 106 0.63 -6.99 4.92
C TYR A 106 1.14 -6.69 3.51
N VAL A 107 2.20 -7.36 3.06
CA VAL A 107 2.72 -7.21 1.69
C VAL A 107 1.82 -7.90 0.67
N GLY A 108 1.16 -8.98 1.05
CA GLY A 108 0.24 -9.72 0.19
C GLY A 108 -1.06 -8.99 -0.14
N LEU A 109 -1.54 -8.10 0.74
CA LEU A 109 -2.79 -7.35 0.54
C LEU A 109 -2.81 -6.51 -0.74
N PRO A 110 -1.83 -5.60 -1.01
CA PRO A 110 -1.79 -4.84 -2.26
C PRO A 110 -1.65 -5.75 -3.50
N VAL A 111 -0.88 -6.83 -3.39
CA VAL A 111 -0.73 -7.81 -4.47
C VAL A 111 -2.05 -8.52 -4.75
N ALA A 112 -2.74 -9.00 -3.71
CA ALA A 112 -4.04 -9.66 -3.85
C ALA A 112 -5.08 -8.70 -4.45
N SER A 113 -5.13 -7.44 -3.99
CA SER A 113 -6.00 -6.41 -4.57
C SER A 113 -5.73 -6.22 -6.07
N LEU A 114 -4.45 -6.07 -6.46
CA LEU A 114 -4.06 -5.92 -7.86
C LEU A 114 -4.44 -7.14 -8.71
N LEU A 115 -4.22 -8.35 -8.20
CA LEU A 115 -4.60 -9.58 -8.88
C LEU A 115 -6.12 -9.71 -9.05
N VAL A 116 -6.91 -9.36 -8.04
CA VAL A 116 -8.38 -9.30 -8.15
C VAL A 116 -8.79 -8.26 -9.18
N CYS A 117 -8.20 -7.06 -9.16
CA CYS A 117 -8.44 -6.04 -10.18
C CYS A 117 -8.12 -6.58 -11.58
N TRP A 118 -7.00 -7.28 -11.75
CA TRP A 118 -6.65 -7.91 -13.03
C TRP A 118 -7.69 -8.93 -13.49
N LEU A 119 -8.14 -9.82 -12.61
CA LEU A 119 -9.18 -10.81 -12.94
C LEU A 119 -10.48 -10.15 -13.41
N LEU A 120 -10.84 -9.00 -12.84
CA LEU A 120 -12.03 -8.25 -13.22
C LEU A 120 -11.93 -7.58 -14.60
N VAL A 121 -10.73 -7.06 -14.95
CA VAL A 121 -10.57 -6.24 -16.16
C VAL A 121 -10.09 -7.03 -17.38
N ARG A 122 -9.38 -8.16 -17.21
CA ARG A 122 -8.64 -8.88 -18.27
C ARG A 122 -9.46 -9.28 -19.49
N GLY A 123 -10.74 -9.56 -19.31
CA GLY A 123 -11.64 -10.02 -20.39
C GLY A 123 -12.50 -8.91 -21.00
N ARG A 124 -12.43 -7.68 -20.48
CA ARG A 124 -13.32 -6.57 -20.86
C ARG A 124 -12.57 -5.29 -21.19
N ARG A 125 -11.80 -4.80 -20.24
CA ARG A 125 -11.11 -3.50 -20.29
C ARG A 125 -9.73 -3.62 -19.62
N PRO A 126 -8.79 -4.39 -20.22
CA PRO A 126 -7.48 -4.69 -19.59
C PRO A 126 -6.66 -3.43 -19.30
N GLU A 127 -6.91 -2.32 -20.02
CA GLU A 127 -6.24 -1.04 -19.81
C GLU A 127 -6.52 -0.44 -18.42
N LEU A 128 -7.63 -0.76 -17.79
CA LEU A 128 -7.96 -0.25 -16.45
C LEU A 128 -7.02 -0.77 -15.36
N ILE A 129 -6.25 -1.83 -15.61
CA ILE A 129 -5.25 -2.33 -14.66
C ILE A 129 -4.12 -1.33 -14.40
N LEU A 130 -3.86 -0.42 -15.34
CA LEU A 130 -2.86 0.62 -15.16
C LEU A 130 -3.15 1.51 -13.94
N LEU A 131 -4.43 1.78 -13.65
CA LEU A 131 -4.78 2.70 -12.56
C LEU A 131 -4.46 2.15 -11.17
N PRO A 132 -4.91 0.92 -10.76
CA PRO A 132 -4.47 0.35 -9.50
C PRO A 132 -2.96 0.04 -9.46
N LEU A 133 -2.33 -0.25 -10.60
CA LEU A 133 -0.87 -0.43 -10.65
C LEU A 133 -0.13 0.90 -10.44
N LEU A 134 -0.55 1.99 -11.06
CA LEU A 134 0.02 3.33 -10.84
C LEU A 134 -0.21 3.82 -9.41
N PHE A 135 -1.39 3.50 -8.84
CA PHE A 135 -1.62 3.73 -7.41
C PHE A 135 -0.61 2.95 -6.54
N LEU A 136 -0.32 1.70 -6.90
CA LEU A 136 0.68 0.91 -6.19
C LEU A 136 2.09 1.53 -6.32
N VAL A 137 2.46 2.07 -7.49
CA VAL A 137 3.72 2.82 -7.67
C VAL A 137 3.73 4.05 -6.76
N ALA A 138 2.66 4.86 -6.78
CA ALA A 138 2.55 6.04 -5.93
C ALA A 138 2.66 5.69 -4.43
N ASN A 139 2.04 4.58 -4.01
CA ASN A 139 2.10 4.13 -2.63
C ASN A 139 3.50 3.63 -2.20
N GLN A 140 4.40 3.33 -3.14
CA GLN A 140 5.77 2.94 -2.81
C GLN A 140 6.60 4.05 -2.18
N ILE A 141 6.14 5.33 -2.21
CA ILE A 141 6.78 6.41 -1.42
C ILE A 141 6.73 6.12 0.09
N ASN A 142 5.74 5.37 0.57
CA ASN A 142 5.68 4.96 1.97
C ASN A 142 6.65 3.82 2.22
N PHE A 143 7.47 3.95 3.27
CA PHE A 143 8.41 2.90 3.63
C PHE A 143 7.67 1.67 4.15
N SER A 144 6.78 1.84 5.13
CA SER A 144 5.98 0.75 5.71
C SER A 144 4.69 0.47 4.94
N ALA A 145 4.23 -0.79 5.03
CA ALA A 145 2.95 -1.25 4.49
C ALA A 145 1.81 -1.26 5.53
N VAL A 146 2.10 -1.04 6.81
CA VAL A 146 1.13 -1.16 7.91
C VAL A 146 0.36 0.13 8.07
N SER A 147 -0.90 0.13 7.59
CA SER A 147 -1.84 1.23 7.74
C SER A 147 -3.27 0.76 7.45
N GLU A 148 -4.22 1.11 8.31
CA GLU A 148 -5.64 0.82 8.09
C GLU A 148 -6.20 1.63 6.91
N LEU A 149 -5.66 2.82 6.63
CA LEU A 149 -6.02 3.60 5.45
C LEU A 149 -5.65 2.88 4.16
N LEU A 150 -4.42 2.35 4.09
CA LEU A 150 -3.96 1.58 2.92
C LEU A 150 -4.77 0.31 2.73
N LEU A 151 -5.09 -0.40 3.82
CA LEU A 151 -5.99 -1.56 3.78
C LEU A 151 -7.33 -1.18 3.16
N GLY A 152 -7.93 -0.06 3.59
CA GLY A 152 -9.17 0.47 3.03
C GLY A 152 -9.05 0.71 1.52
N LEU A 153 -7.99 1.37 1.08
CA LEU A 153 -7.74 1.66 -0.34
C LEU A 153 -7.59 0.38 -1.17
N TYR A 154 -6.87 -0.63 -0.68
CA TYR A 154 -6.74 -1.91 -1.38
C TYR A 154 -8.07 -2.68 -1.48
N LEU A 155 -8.95 -2.56 -0.48
CA LEU A 155 -10.29 -3.15 -0.53
C LEU A 155 -11.24 -2.36 -1.45
N VAL A 156 -11.07 -1.06 -1.57
CA VAL A 156 -11.91 -0.20 -2.41
C VAL A 156 -11.64 -0.41 -3.91
N TRP A 157 -10.39 -0.66 -4.32
CA TRP A 157 -10.03 -0.85 -5.73
C TRP A 157 -10.85 -1.92 -6.46
N PRO A 158 -10.97 -3.17 -5.96
CA PRO A 158 -11.83 -4.18 -6.58
C PRO A 158 -13.29 -3.73 -6.69
N PHE A 159 -13.82 -3.05 -5.66
CA PHE A 159 -15.20 -2.56 -5.70
C PHE A 159 -15.42 -1.50 -6.79
N VAL A 160 -14.50 -0.56 -6.94
CA VAL A 160 -14.58 0.47 -7.99
C VAL A 160 -14.65 -0.17 -9.38
N LEU A 161 -13.82 -1.18 -9.65
CA LEU A 161 -13.84 -1.90 -10.92
C LEU A 161 -15.09 -2.78 -11.07
N LEU A 162 -15.56 -3.42 -10.00
CA LEU A 162 -16.84 -4.13 -10.00
C LEU A 162 -18.00 -3.19 -10.33
N ALA A 163 -18.03 -2.01 -9.72
CA ALA A 163 -19.06 -1.01 -9.97
C ALA A 163 -18.99 -0.43 -11.39
N ALA A 164 -17.78 -0.21 -11.89
CA ALA A 164 -17.55 0.38 -13.21
C ALA A 164 -17.84 -0.59 -14.37
N LEU A 165 -17.48 -1.88 -14.22
CA LEU A 165 -17.60 -2.90 -15.27
C LEU A 165 -18.82 -3.81 -15.14
N GLU A 166 -19.37 -3.94 -13.93
CA GLU A 166 -20.49 -4.83 -13.58
C GLU A 166 -20.42 -6.24 -14.19
N PRO A 167 -19.36 -6.97 -13.94
CA PRO A 167 -19.25 -8.33 -14.44
C PRO A 167 -20.31 -9.25 -13.83
N ASN A 168 -20.69 -9.00 -12.59
CA ASN A 168 -21.71 -9.74 -11.85
C ASN A 168 -22.41 -8.82 -10.84
N ARG A 169 -23.69 -8.57 -11.06
CA ARG A 169 -24.52 -7.65 -10.24
C ARG A 169 -24.59 -8.09 -8.77
N ARG A 170 -24.80 -9.37 -8.51
CA ARG A 170 -24.90 -9.90 -7.14
C ARG A 170 -23.58 -9.72 -6.41
N LEU A 171 -22.48 -10.09 -7.05
CA LEU A 171 -21.13 -9.93 -6.47
C LEU A 171 -20.85 -8.46 -6.13
N THR A 172 -21.17 -7.53 -7.02
CA THR A 172 -20.97 -6.09 -6.79
C THR A 172 -21.73 -5.58 -5.58
N LEU A 173 -23.02 -5.96 -5.46
CA LEU A 173 -23.84 -5.55 -4.32
C LEU A 173 -23.35 -6.19 -3.01
N THR A 174 -23.07 -7.49 -3.02
CA THR A 174 -22.60 -8.20 -1.81
C THR A 174 -21.26 -7.64 -1.35
N TYR A 175 -20.32 -7.41 -2.28
CA TYR A 175 -19.03 -6.81 -1.94
C TYR A 175 -19.20 -5.40 -1.35
N GLY A 176 -20.03 -4.57 -1.97
CA GLY A 176 -20.32 -3.22 -1.49
C GLY A 176 -21.02 -3.22 -0.12
N ALA A 177 -21.96 -4.14 0.11
CA ALA A 177 -22.65 -4.28 1.39
C ALA A 177 -21.71 -4.68 2.54
N VAL A 178 -20.68 -5.49 2.26
CA VAL A 178 -19.63 -5.85 3.23
C VAL A 178 -18.64 -4.69 3.42
N LEU A 179 -18.28 -4.01 2.33
CA LEU A 179 -17.30 -2.93 2.35
C LEU A 179 -17.80 -1.70 3.13
N ALA A 180 -19.10 -1.38 3.06
CA ALA A 180 -19.65 -0.21 3.72
C ALA A 180 -19.42 -0.20 5.24
N PRO A 181 -19.83 -1.23 6.02
CA PRO A 181 -19.52 -1.28 7.46
C PRO A 181 -18.02 -1.43 7.74
N LEU A 182 -17.26 -2.08 6.85
CA LEU A 182 -15.83 -2.24 7.04
C LEU A 182 -15.09 -0.91 7.00
N LEU A 183 -15.47 0.02 6.09
CA LEU A 183 -14.88 1.36 6.02
C LEU A 183 -15.17 2.19 7.29
N LEU A 184 -16.33 1.97 7.94
CA LEU A 184 -16.62 2.56 9.24
C LEU A 184 -15.61 2.12 10.31
N LEU A 185 -15.16 0.85 10.26
CA LEU A 185 -14.33 0.20 11.27
C LEU A 185 -12.82 0.29 10.98
N LEU A 186 -12.39 0.90 9.87
CA LEU A 186 -10.98 0.97 9.49
C LEU A 186 -10.28 2.22 10.05
N HIS A 187 -10.28 3.28 9.33
CA HIS A 187 -9.47 4.48 9.59
C HIS A 187 -10.37 5.72 9.72
N PRO A 188 -10.01 6.75 10.52
CA PRO A 188 -10.78 8.01 10.56
C PRO A 188 -11.12 8.55 9.17
N LEU A 189 -10.16 8.58 8.25
CA LEU A 189 -10.39 9.00 6.86
C LEU A 189 -11.23 8.01 6.02
N GLY A 190 -11.70 6.91 6.60
CA GLY A 190 -12.66 6.00 5.97
C GLY A 190 -13.97 6.69 5.54
N PHE A 191 -14.34 7.80 6.20
CA PHE A 191 -15.49 8.59 5.78
C PHE A 191 -15.32 9.19 4.37
N VAL A 192 -14.10 9.59 3.98
CA VAL A 192 -13.80 10.11 2.64
C VAL A 192 -14.01 9.01 1.60
N LEU A 193 -13.49 7.80 1.88
CA LEU A 193 -13.66 6.65 1.00
C LEU A 193 -15.14 6.25 0.87
N ALA A 194 -15.86 6.17 1.98
CA ALA A 194 -17.28 5.84 1.97
C ALA A 194 -18.11 6.91 1.25
N GLY A 195 -17.82 8.20 1.46
CA GLY A 195 -18.44 9.32 0.73
C GLY A 195 -18.20 9.22 -0.78
N PHE A 196 -16.97 8.96 -1.18
CA PHE A 196 -16.62 8.74 -2.60
C PHE A 196 -17.37 7.54 -3.19
N LEU A 197 -17.45 6.41 -2.48
CA LEU A 197 -18.18 5.23 -2.95
C LEU A 197 -19.70 5.44 -3.00
N SER A 198 -20.26 6.25 -2.09
CA SER A 198 -21.64 6.68 -2.15
C SER A 198 -21.93 7.42 -3.47
N LEU A 199 -21.03 8.35 -3.86
CA LEU A 199 -21.12 9.06 -5.13
C LEU A 199 -21.02 8.09 -6.33
N VAL A 200 -20.03 7.18 -6.33
CA VAL A 200 -19.86 6.16 -7.37
C VAL A 200 -21.14 5.32 -7.53
N ALA A 201 -21.70 4.83 -6.41
CA ALA A 201 -22.94 4.05 -6.42
C ALA A 201 -24.13 4.87 -6.95
N ARG A 202 -24.22 6.14 -6.58
CA ARG A 202 -25.28 7.05 -7.04
C ARG A 202 -25.21 7.32 -8.54
N LEU A 203 -24.00 7.55 -9.06
CA LEU A 203 -23.77 7.74 -10.51
C LEU A 203 -24.11 6.46 -11.28
N SER A 204 -23.73 5.29 -10.75
CA SER A 204 -24.10 3.99 -11.34
C SER A 204 -25.61 3.76 -11.36
N ALA A 205 -26.33 4.18 -10.32
CA ALA A 205 -27.81 4.15 -10.29
C ALA A 205 -28.42 5.06 -11.37
N GLY A 206 -27.86 6.26 -11.56
CA GLY A 206 -28.37 7.26 -12.50
C GLY A 206 -28.25 6.85 -13.97
N SER A 207 -27.10 6.28 -14.34
CA SER A 207 -26.81 5.86 -15.71
C SER A 207 -27.73 4.72 -16.23
N ARG A 208 -28.47 4.03 -15.34
CA ARG A 208 -29.24 2.81 -15.62
C ARG A 208 -30.74 2.93 -15.32
N ARG A 209 -31.19 4.10 -14.92
CA ARG A 209 -32.58 4.34 -14.52
C ARG A 209 -33.61 3.90 -15.60
N ALA A 210 -33.22 3.92 -16.86
CA ALA A 210 -34.06 3.53 -17.98
C ALA A 210 -34.18 2.01 -18.18
N ILE A 211 -33.28 1.19 -17.56
CA ILE A 211 -33.15 -0.24 -17.92
C ILE A 211 -33.82 -1.14 -16.88
N ASP A 212 -33.62 -0.87 -15.57
CA ASP A 212 -34.09 -1.75 -14.49
C ASP A 212 -34.32 -0.97 -13.18
N ARG A 213 -35.57 -0.82 -12.76
CA ARG A 213 -35.95 -0.11 -11.55
C ARG A 213 -35.50 -0.81 -10.30
N THR A 214 -35.50 -2.13 -10.27
CA THR A 214 -35.08 -2.92 -9.09
C THR A 214 -33.61 -2.74 -8.84
N TRP A 215 -32.83 -2.79 -9.91
CA TRP A 215 -31.39 -2.58 -9.88
C TRP A 215 -31.03 -1.15 -9.44
N THR A 216 -31.74 -0.16 -9.95
CA THR A 216 -31.59 1.25 -9.54
C THR A 216 -31.86 1.42 -8.03
N ARG A 217 -32.88 0.74 -7.48
CA ARG A 217 -33.17 0.77 -6.04
C ARG A 217 -32.02 0.13 -5.23
N ALA A 218 -31.49 -1.00 -5.67
CA ALA A 218 -30.37 -1.67 -5.01
C ALA A 218 -29.11 -0.78 -4.96
N TRP A 219 -28.78 -0.11 -6.05
CA TRP A 219 -27.68 0.85 -6.12
C TRP A 219 -27.91 2.07 -5.21
N ASN A 220 -29.13 2.60 -5.18
CA ASN A 220 -29.48 3.69 -4.26
C ASN A 220 -29.38 3.25 -2.80
N GLY A 221 -29.81 2.02 -2.48
CA GLY A 221 -29.64 1.43 -1.15
C GLY A 221 -28.17 1.31 -0.76
N LEU A 222 -27.31 0.86 -1.69
CA LEU A 222 -25.88 0.78 -1.47
C LEU A 222 -25.24 2.17 -1.29
N ALA A 223 -25.66 3.16 -2.10
CA ALA A 223 -25.21 4.54 -1.95
C ALA A 223 -25.59 5.10 -0.55
N ALA A 224 -26.81 4.82 -0.10
CA ALA A 224 -27.26 5.20 1.24
C ALA A 224 -26.44 4.49 2.34
N ALA A 225 -26.14 3.20 2.18
CA ALA A 225 -25.31 2.46 3.13
C ALA A 225 -23.89 3.08 3.25
N PHE A 226 -23.25 3.44 2.16
CA PHE A 226 -21.98 4.14 2.19
C PHE A 226 -22.07 5.54 2.79
N ALA A 227 -23.13 6.30 2.49
CA ALA A 227 -23.35 7.62 3.09
C ALA A 227 -23.55 7.53 4.61
N VAL A 228 -24.34 6.56 5.09
CA VAL A 228 -24.51 6.28 6.51
C VAL A 228 -23.19 5.88 7.17
N SER A 229 -22.40 5.01 6.55
CA SER A 229 -21.07 4.63 7.05
C SER A 229 -20.14 5.85 7.14
N ALA A 230 -20.15 6.74 6.15
CA ALA A 230 -19.38 7.98 6.19
C ALA A 230 -19.83 8.87 7.36
N LEU A 231 -21.13 9.10 7.51
CA LEU A 231 -21.69 9.94 8.58
C LEU A 231 -21.35 9.36 9.96
N LEU A 232 -21.60 8.07 10.17
CA LEU A 232 -21.31 7.40 11.44
C LEU A 232 -19.80 7.46 11.76
N ARG A 233 -18.92 7.37 10.75
CA ARG A 233 -17.49 7.49 10.97
C ARG A 233 -17.09 8.90 11.38
N VAL A 234 -17.65 9.94 10.76
CA VAL A 234 -17.45 11.34 11.18
C VAL A 234 -17.90 11.52 12.63
N ILE A 235 -19.11 11.09 12.96
CA ILE A 235 -19.67 11.18 14.33
C ILE A 235 -18.76 10.45 15.32
N SER A 236 -18.37 9.21 15.03
CA SER A 236 -17.50 8.42 15.93
C SER A 236 -16.12 9.07 16.13
N THR A 237 -15.59 9.73 15.09
CA THR A 237 -14.31 10.45 15.18
C THR A 237 -14.45 11.71 16.02
N LEU A 238 -15.54 12.46 15.89
CA LEU A 238 -15.79 13.69 16.67
C LEU A 238 -16.05 13.40 18.16
N ILE A 239 -16.83 12.34 18.46
CA ILE A 239 -17.21 12.00 19.84
C ILE A 239 -16.09 11.22 20.54
N GLY A 240 -15.45 10.28 19.83
CA GLY A 240 -14.48 9.34 20.37
C GLY A 240 -13.01 9.71 20.13
N ALA A 241 -12.72 10.95 19.70
CA ALA A 241 -11.35 11.37 19.45
C ALA A 241 -10.48 11.25 20.71
N THR A 242 -9.45 10.40 20.61
CA THR A 242 -8.44 10.25 21.67
C THR A 242 -7.54 11.48 21.73
N GLY A 243 -6.76 11.64 22.82
CA GLY A 243 -5.74 12.70 22.91
C GLY A 243 -4.79 12.69 21.72
N TYR A 244 -4.40 11.51 21.27
CA TYR A 244 -3.56 11.32 20.07
C TYR A 244 -4.26 11.83 18.79
N GLU A 245 -5.51 11.48 18.55
CA GLU A 245 -6.24 11.94 17.36
C GLU A 245 -6.48 13.45 17.37
N ARG A 246 -6.63 14.05 18.55
CA ARG A 246 -6.73 15.51 18.71
C ARG A 246 -5.41 16.20 18.40
N SER A 247 -4.28 15.65 18.88
CA SER A 247 -2.96 16.21 18.57
C SER A 247 -2.61 16.16 17.08
N LEU A 248 -3.15 15.17 16.34
CA LEU A 248 -3.00 15.11 14.88
C LEU A 248 -3.81 16.18 14.12
N ALA A 249 -4.84 16.76 14.77
CA ALA A 249 -5.64 17.84 14.19
C ALA A 249 -4.98 19.22 14.38
N GLU A 250 -3.91 19.32 15.15
CA GLU A 250 -3.12 20.54 15.27
C GLU A 250 -2.47 20.90 13.92
N PRO A 251 -2.42 22.20 13.54
CA PRO A 251 -1.96 22.61 12.20
C PRO A 251 -0.57 22.07 11.83
N ASP A 252 0.40 22.11 12.76
CA ASP A 252 1.76 21.66 12.51
C ASP A 252 1.86 20.13 12.35
N ALA A 253 1.07 19.39 13.12
CA ALA A 253 0.99 17.95 12.97
C ALA A 253 0.27 17.57 11.67
N ALA A 254 -0.84 18.23 11.34
CA ALA A 254 -1.57 18.04 10.09
C ALA A 254 -0.66 18.30 8.86
N ALA A 255 0.14 19.37 8.88
CA ALA A 255 1.07 19.69 7.81
C ALA A 255 2.05 18.53 7.52
N ARG A 256 2.57 17.86 8.55
CA ARG A 256 3.49 16.71 8.40
C ARG A 256 2.87 15.53 7.67
N TYR A 257 1.54 15.37 7.71
CA TYR A 257 0.81 14.28 7.03
C TYR A 257 0.30 14.67 5.64
N ILE A 258 0.36 15.96 5.28
CA ILE A 258 -0.18 16.50 4.04
C ILE A 258 0.93 16.89 3.07
N LEU A 259 1.97 17.57 3.56
CA LEU A 259 3.01 18.12 2.71
C LEU A 259 4.14 17.13 2.42
N PRO A 260 4.71 17.14 1.20
CA PRO A 260 5.91 16.39 0.89
C PRO A 260 7.10 16.86 1.73
N ASP A 261 7.88 15.92 2.26
CA ASP A 261 9.10 16.22 3.04
C ASP A 261 10.36 16.06 2.18
N THR A 262 10.30 15.24 1.11
CA THR A 262 11.46 14.92 0.28
C THR A 262 11.23 15.34 -1.17
N LEU A 263 12.34 15.49 -1.91
CA LEU A 263 12.30 15.80 -3.33
C LEU A 263 11.59 14.70 -4.12
N SER A 264 11.84 13.44 -3.78
CA SER A 264 11.22 12.29 -4.45
C SER A 264 9.70 12.25 -4.26
N GLN A 265 9.20 12.57 -3.07
CA GLN A 265 7.76 12.69 -2.83
C GLN A 265 7.14 13.81 -3.67
N SER A 266 7.81 14.97 -3.73
CA SER A 266 7.35 16.10 -4.52
C SER A 266 7.33 15.77 -6.02
N LEU A 267 8.38 15.12 -6.53
CA LEU A 267 8.46 14.65 -7.92
C LEU A 267 7.38 13.62 -8.24
N LEU A 268 7.17 12.63 -7.37
CA LEU A 268 6.15 11.61 -7.58
C LEU A 268 4.75 12.24 -7.58
N LEU A 269 4.46 13.13 -6.65
CA LEU A 269 3.21 13.85 -6.60
C LEU A 269 3.00 14.67 -7.88
N ALA A 270 4.03 15.39 -8.34
CA ALA A 270 3.97 16.17 -9.58
C ALA A 270 3.69 15.28 -10.81
N VAL A 271 4.39 14.15 -10.94
CA VAL A 271 4.16 13.19 -12.05
C VAL A 271 2.74 12.63 -12.01
N VAL A 272 2.25 12.23 -10.84
CA VAL A 272 0.91 11.68 -10.67
C VAL A 272 -0.15 12.76 -10.91
N ALA A 273 0.03 13.97 -10.39
CA ALA A 273 -0.87 15.10 -10.59
C ALA A 273 -0.94 15.50 -12.08
N VAL A 274 0.21 15.68 -12.73
CA VAL A 274 0.28 15.99 -14.16
C VAL A 274 -0.36 14.89 -14.99
N SER A 275 -0.04 13.62 -14.72
CA SER A 275 -0.66 12.50 -15.42
C SER A 275 -2.17 12.45 -15.20
N GLY A 276 -2.63 12.67 -13.97
CA GLY A 276 -4.04 12.74 -13.61
C GLY A 276 -4.78 13.89 -14.32
N ILE A 277 -4.18 15.09 -14.34
CA ILE A 277 -4.73 16.27 -15.05
C ILE A 277 -4.81 15.99 -16.54
N LEU A 278 -3.76 15.44 -17.16
CA LEU A 278 -3.73 15.12 -18.57
C LEU A 278 -4.80 14.10 -18.96
N VAL A 279 -4.98 13.06 -18.12
CA VAL A 279 -6.04 12.08 -18.32
C VAL A 279 -7.41 12.73 -18.10
N ALA A 280 -7.61 13.56 -17.06
CA ALA A 280 -8.86 14.29 -16.84
C ALA A 280 -9.19 15.22 -17.99
N LEU A 281 -8.23 15.99 -18.50
CA LEU A 281 -8.39 16.82 -19.68
C LEU A 281 -8.73 15.99 -20.92
N SER A 282 -8.19 14.77 -21.05
CA SER A 282 -8.51 13.84 -22.14
C SER A 282 -9.96 13.35 -22.11
N LEU A 283 -10.64 13.47 -20.99
CA LEU A 283 -12.02 13.07 -20.82
C LEU A 283 -13.03 14.20 -21.11
N VAL A 284 -12.58 15.45 -21.30
CA VAL A 284 -13.46 16.60 -21.60
C VAL A 284 -13.71 16.73 -23.12
N PRO A 285 -14.93 16.48 -23.63
CA PRO A 285 -15.17 16.36 -25.09
C PRO A 285 -14.99 17.65 -25.89
N ARG A 286 -15.10 18.83 -25.25
CA ARG A 286 -15.14 20.14 -25.93
C ARG A 286 -13.78 20.73 -26.32
N TRP A 287 -12.68 20.26 -25.72
CA TRP A 287 -11.34 20.89 -25.86
C TRP A 287 -10.43 20.20 -26.91
N TRP A 288 -10.87 19.14 -27.60
CA TRP A 288 -9.97 18.19 -28.25
C TRP A 288 -10.15 18.01 -29.76
N ARG A 289 -9.95 19.05 -30.52
CA ARG A 289 -9.62 18.88 -31.94
C ARG A 289 -8.13 18.52 -32.22
N GLY A 290 -7.29 18.53 -31.20
CA GLY A 290 -5.86 18.18 -31.26
C GLY A 290 -5.44 16.93 -30.51
N ARG A 291 -6.33 15.95 -30.31
CA ARG A 291 -6.23 14.77 -29.46
C ARG A 291 -4.91 13.97 -29.55
N ALA A 292 -4.46 13.67 -30.76
CA ALA A 292 -3.27 12.86 -31.01
C ALA A 292 -1.95 13.51 -30.57
N VAL A 293 -1.89 14.84 -30.54
CA VAL A 293 -0.65 15.60 -30.21
C VAL A 293 -0.38 15.62 -28.73
N VAL A 294 -1.43 15.80 -27.90
CA VAL A 294 -1.28 15.84 -26.43
C VAL A 294 -0.97 14.45 -25.88
N GLU A 295 -1.67 13.42 -26.38
CA GLU A 295 -1.43 12.03 -25.98
C GLU A 295 0.02 11.57 -26.27
N ARG A 296 0.51 11.86 -27.48
CA ARG A 296 1.90 11.49 -27.85
C ARG A 296 2.96 12.34 -27.15
N ARG A 297 2.71 13.63 -26.96
CA ARG A 297 3.72 14.56 -26.47
C ARG A 297 3.78 14.71 -24.95
N LEU A 298 2.71 14.37 -24.24
CA LEU A 298 2.60 14.60 -22.80
C LEU A 298 2.43 13.32 -21.97
N LEU A 299 1.57 12.38 -22.37
CA LEU A 299 1.36 11.14 -21.60
C LEU A 299 2.60 10.21 -21.65
N TRP A 300 3.22 10.07 -22.83
CA TRP A 300 4.42 9.24 -22.96
C TRP A 300 5.60 9.74 -22.13
N PRO A 301 5.97 11.05 -22.19
CA PRO A 301 7.01 11.57 -21.32
C PRO A 301 6.68 11.41 -19.83
N ALA A 302 5.42 11.59 -19.42
CA ALA A 302 5.02 11.39 -18.03
C ALA A 302 5.22 9.94 -17.57
N PHE A 303 4.90 8.95 -18.41
CA PHE A 303 5.18 7.53 -18.09
C PHE A 303 6.66 7.19 -18.10
N LEU A 304 7.45 7.84 -18.95
CA LEU A 304 8.92 7.66 -18.97
C LEU A 304 9.58 8.28 -17.73
N LEU A 305 8.93 9.25 -17.08
CA LEU A 305 9.42 9.81 -15.82
C LEU A 305 9.21 8.86 -14.62
N LEU A 306 8.30 7.89 -14.68
CA LEU A 306 8.08 6.94 -13.58
C LEU A 306 9.35 6.17 -13.17
N PRO A 307 10.17 5.64 -14.08
CA PRO A 307 11.45 5.03 -13.70
C PRO A 307 12.41 6.02 -13.02
N VAL A 308 12.44 7.28 -13.48
CA VAL A 308 13.28 8.33 -12.89
C VAL A 308 12.82 8.63 -11.46
N VAL A 309 11.52 8.77 -11.25
CA VAL A 309 10.92 8.91 -9.91
C VAL A 309 11.22 7.66 -9.08
N GLY A 310 11.10 6.47 -9.67
CA GLY A 310 11.44 5.20 -9.01
C GLY A 310 12.89 5.17 -8.54
N VAL A 311 13.82 5.63 -9.36
CA VAL A 311 15.24 5.76 -8.98
C VAL A 311 15.42 6.78 -7.85
N ALA A 312 14.79 7.95 -7.93
CA ALA A 312 14.88 8.97 -6.89
C ALA A 312 14.36 8.47 -5.54
N VAL A 313 13.19 7.82 -5.54
CA VAL A 313 12.61 7.21 -4.31
C VAL A 313 13.50 6.08 -3.78
N ALA A 314 14.05 5.25 -4.66
CA ALA A 314 14.96 4.17 -4.26
C ALA A 314 16.24 4.73 -3.63
N LEU A 315 16.77 5.83 -4.17
CA LEU A 315 17.94 6.51 -3.60
C LEU A 315 17.63 7.10 -2.22
N ASP A 316 16.47 7.76 -2.03
CA ASP A 316 16.06 8.27 -0.71
C ASP A 316 16.09 7.15 0.32
N PHE A 317 15.53 5.98 0.02
CA PHE A 317 15.55 4.85 0.95
C PHE A 317 16.97 4.30 1.19
N LEU A 318 17.80 4.19 0.15
CA LEU A 318 19.19 3.75 0.30
C LEU A 318 20.05 4.76 1.05
N LEU A 319 19.70 6.03 1.01
CA LEU A 319 20.34 7.10 1.78
C LEU A 319 19.79 7.23 3.21
N GLY A 320 18.83 6.40 3.60
CA GLY A 320 18.35 6.29 4.96
C GLY A 320 17.03 6.99 5.26
N GLU A 321 16.31 7.47 4.25
CA GLU A 321 15.02 8.12 4.44
C GLU A 321 13.90 7.12 4.72
N GLY A 322 13.48 7.02 5.98
CA GLY A 322 12.33 6.23 6.42
C GLY A 322 11.02 7.00 6.29
N ILE A 323 10.45 7.07 5.09
CA ILE A 323 9.29 7.92 4.81
C ILE A 323 8.00 7.30 5.37
N LYS A 324 7.32 8.02 6.26
CA LYS A 324 6.02 7.64 6.82
C LYS A 324 4.87 7.93 5.86
N LEU A 325 3.71 7.31 6.10
CA LEU A 325 2.50 7.50 5.31
C LEU A 325 2.08 8.98 5.28
N LYS A 326 1.99 9.52 4.07
CA LYS A 326 1.45 10.85 3.79
C LYS A 326 0.00 10.72 3.29
N ALA A 327 -0.96 10.68 4.23
CA ALA A 327 -2.37 10.51 3.91
C ALA A 327 -2.90 11.60 2.96
N GLY A 328 -2.41 12.83 3.13
CA GLY A 328 -2.75 13.98 2.27
C GLY A 328 -2.26 13.86 0.82
N LEU A 329 -1.27 13.00 0.55
CA LEU A 329 -0.79 12.73 -0.81
C LEU A 329 -1.46 11.48 -1.40
N ILE A 330 -1.52 10.41 -0.63
CA ILE A 330 -1.97 9.10 -1.12
C ILE A 330 -3.48 9.06 -1.35
N LEU A 331 -4.27 9.67 -0.46
CA LEU A 331 -5.73 9.63 -0.56
C LEU A 331 -6.25 10.39 -1.79
N PRO A 332 -5.88 11.65 -2.06
CA PRO A 332 -6.29 12.34 -3.28
C PRO A 332 -5.87 11.64 -4.56
N VAL A 333 -4.64 11.08 -4.61
CA VAL A 333 -4.14 10.29 -5.74
C VAL A 333 -5.01 9.07 -5.98
N ALA A 334 -5.33 8.32 -4.93
CA ALA A 334 -6.20 7.15 -5.03
C ALA A 334 -7.60 7.52 -5.55
N LEU A 335 -8.23 8.54 -4.97
CA LEU A 335 -9.56 8.99 -5.37
C LEU A 335 -9.59 9.48 -6.82
N LEU A 336 -8.57 10.22 -7.25
CA LEU A 336 -8.43 10.65 -8.65
C LEU A 336 -8.35 9.45 -9.59
N MET A 337 -7.47 8.50 -9.32
CA MET A 337 -7.31 7.30 -10.16
C MET A 337 -8.56 6.43 -10.18
N MET A 338 -9.25 6.28 -9.05
CA MET A 338 -10.50 5.55 -8.95
C MET A 338 -11.63 6.27 -9.72
N GLY A 339 -11.71 7.60 -9.62
CA GLY A 339 -12.66 8.40 -10.40
C GLY A 339 -12.44 8.28 -11.92
N LEU A 340 -11.15 8.26 -12.33
CA LEU A 340 -10.77 8.00 -13.71
C LEU A 340 -11.19 6.60 -14.17
N ALA A 341 -11.03 5.57 -13.34
CA ALA A 341 -11.47 4.22 -13.67
C ALA A 341 -12.97 4.16 -13.97
N VAL A 342 -13.79 4.81 -13.13
CA VAL A 342 -15.24 4.92 -13.33
C VAL A 342 -15.56 5.69 -14.60
N GLY A 343 -14.93 6.85 -14.82
CA GLY A 343 -15.15 7.70 -15.99
C GLY A 343 -14.76 7.03 -17.31
N ILE A 344 -13.66 6.28 -17.31
CA ILE A 344 -13.18 5.55 -18.49
C ILE A 344 -14.08 4.34 -18.78
N ALA A 345 -14.47 3.57 -17.78
CA ALA A 345 -15.30 2.38 -17.94
C ALA A 345 -16.70 2.70 -18.49
N GLY A 346 -17.27 3.86 -18.13
CA GLY A 346 -18.58 4.31 -18.59
C GLY A 346 -18.66 4.74 -20.07
N ARG A 347 -17.52 4.78 -20.79
CA ARG A 347 -17.47 5.20 -22.20
C ARG A 347 -17.11 4.05 -23.11
N PRO A 348 -17.96 3.68 -24.09
CA PRO A 348 -17.57 2.69 -25.10
C PRO A 348 -16.40 3.24 -25.94
N SER A 349 -15.39 2.44 -26.15
CA SER A 349 -14.26 2.60 -27.10
C SER A 349 -13.34 3.84 -27.01
N ALA A 350 -13.58 4.83 -26.17
CA ALA A 350 -12.77 6.05 -26.15
C ALA A 350 -11.25 5.83 -25.95
N LEU A 351 -10.87 4.72 -25.33
CA LEU A 351 -9.48 4.36 -25.10
C LEU A 351 -8.92 3.33 -26.10
N ALA A 352 -9.78 2.54 -26.76
CA ALA A 352 -9.34 1.59 -27.78
C ALA A 352 -8.62 2.26 -28.95
N ASP A 353 -9.00 3.53 -29.25
CA ASP A 353 -8.42 4.34 -30.32
C ASP A 353 -7.18 5.14 -29.87
N VAL A 354 -6.79 5.08 -28.58
CA VAL A 354 -5.59 5.77 -28.11
C VAL A 354 -4.36 4.95 -28.49
N PRO A 355 -3.45 5.47 -29.34
CA PRO A 355 -2.25 4.76 -29.79
C PRO A 355 -1.35 4.26 -28.65
N GLY A 356 -1.41 4.91 -27.47
CA GLY A 356 -0.70 4.50 -26.26
C GLY A 356 -1.19 3.18 -25.67
N ILE A 357 -2.47 2.85 -25.81
CA ILE A 357 -3.05 1.60 -25.27
C ILE A 357 -2.64 0.38 -26.09
N ARG A 358 -2.29 0.57 -27.37
CA ARG A 358 -1.65 -0.48 -28.18
C ARG A 358 -0.30 -0.95 -27.59
N ARG A 359 0.21 -0.29 -26.54
CA ARG A 359 1.46 -0.61 -25.84
C ARG A 359 1.22 -0.84 -24.35
N LEU A 360 0.03 -1.27 -23.98
CA LEU A 360 -0.40 -1.51 -22.59
C LEU A 360 0.58 -2.40 -21.83
N GLY A 361 1.03 -3.50 -22.44
CA GLY A 361 1.99 -4.42 -21.82
C GLY A 361 3.31 -3.74 -21.45
N ARG A 362 3.78 -2.82 -22.27
CA ARG A 362 5.01 -2.05 -21.98
C ARG A 362 4.81 -1.08 -20.83
N LEU A 363 3.67 -0.40 -20.77
CA LEU A 363 3.34 0.51 -19.67
C LEU A 363 3.23 -0.23 -18.34
N VAL A 364 2.56 -1.38 -18.34
CA VAL A 364 2.46 -2.25 -17.16
C VAL A 364 3.85 -2.75 -16.74
N LEU A 365 4.69 -3.12 -17.70
CA LEU A 365 6.06 -3.57 -17.40
C LEU A 365 6.89 -2.44 -16.78
N VAL A 366 6.83 -1.22 -17.34
CA VAL A 366 7.55 -0.05 -16.79
C VAL A 366 7.10 0.26 -15.37
N ALA A 367 5.78 0.27 -15.12
CA ALA A 367 5.25 0.50 -13.77
C ALA A 367 5.65 -0.63 -12.80
N ALA A 368 5.63 -1.88 -13.25
CA ALA A 368 6.06 -3.03 -12.46
C ALA A 368 7.57 -3.01 -12.14
N LEU A 369 8.40 -2.59 -13.10
CA LEU A 369 9.83 -2.38 -12.87
C LEU A 369 10.08 -1.26 -11.84
N SER A 370 9.28 -0.19 -11.87
CA SER A 370 9.36 0.87 -10.85
C SER A 370 9.02 0.34 -9.46
N VAL A 371 7.95 -0.47 -9.32
CA VAL A 371 7.60 -1.14 -8.05
C VAL A 371 8.74 -2.05 -7.59
N ALA A 372 9.33 -2.84 -8.51
CA ALA A 372 10.41 -3.75 -8.18
C ALA A 372 11.68 -3.02 -7.74
N LEU A 373 12.06 -1.95 -8.43
CA LEU A 373 13.22 -1.13 -8.09
C LEU A 373 13.07 -0.54 -6.68
N ILE A 374 11.95 0.14 -6.41
CA ILE A 374 11.69 0.76 -5.11
C ILE A 374 11.60 -0.32 -4.02
N GLY A 375 10.89 -1.42 -4.28
CA GLY A 375 10.75 -2.53 -3.34
C GLY A 375 12.10 -3.16 -2.97
N THR A 376 13.00 -3.33 -3.93
CA THR A 376 14.36 -3.83 -3.70
C THR A 376 15.17 -2.84 -2.86
N ALA A 377 15.12 -1.54 -3.18
CA ALA A 377 15.81 -0.51 -2.41
C ALA A 377 15.34 -0.45 -0.96
N LYS A 378 14.01 -0.48 -0.73
CA LYS A 378 13.42 -0.56 0.61
C LYS A 378 13.91 -1.79 1.38
N SER A 379 13.90 -2.95 0.72
CA SER A 379 14.33 -4.20 1.35
C SER A 379 15.79 -4.14 1.74
N ALA A 380 16.65 -3.62 0.86
CA ALA A 380 18.07 -3.44 1.14
C ALA A 380 18.30 -2.46 2.29
N ALA A 381 17.64 -1.30 2.26
CA ALA A 381 17.75 -0.28 3.29
C ALA A 381 17.28 -0.81 4.67
N TRP A 382 16.12 -1.46 4.72
CA TRP A 382 15.59 -2.05 5.96
C TRP A 382 16.49 -3.17 6.50
N TRP A 383 16.93 -4.08 5.63
CA TRP A 383 17.83 -5.16 6.00
C TRP A 383 19.13 -4.61 6.58
N THR A 384 19.76 -3.62 5.93
CA THR A 384 21.00 -3.02 6.39
C THR A 384 20.80 -2.28 7.73
N ALA A 385 19.72 -1.52 7.87
CA ALA A 385 19.43 -0.78 9.10
C ALA A 385 19.18 -1.74 10.29
N THR A 386 18.38 -2.80 10.09
CA THR A 386 18.11 -3.78 11.15
C THR A 386 19.34 -4.60 11.52
N HIS A 387 20.21 -4.94 10.54
CA HIS A 387 21.48 -5.62 10.83
C HIS A 387 22.47 -4.71 11.57
N ALA A 388 22.58 -3.44 11.17
CA ALA A 388 23.40 -2.46 11.86
C ALA A 388 22.95 -2.29 13.31
N LEU A 389 21.63 -2.18 13.55
CA LEU A 389 21.06 -2.13 14.89
C LEU A 389 21.42 -3.38 15.70
N MET A 390 21.19 -4.57 15.15
CA MET A 390 21.43 -5.82 15.86
C MET A 390 22.91 -6.05 16.13
N ASN A 391 23.79 -5.68 15.21
CA ASN A 391 25.24 -5.75 15.44
C ASN A 391 25.69 -4.81 16.56
N ALA A 392 25.19 -3.57 16.57
CA ALA A 392 25.48 -2.59 17.61
C ALA A 392 25.03 -3.10 18.99
N VAL A 393 23.80 -3.64 19.07
CA VAL A 393 23.27 -4.20 20.32
C VAL A 393 24.05 -5.45 20.74
N ALA A 394 24.39 -6.35 19.82
CA ALA A 394 25.08 -7.60 20.14
C ALA A 394 26.55 -7.41 20.54
N SER A 395 27.21 -6.36 20.05
CA SER A 395 28.62 -6.08 20.32
C SER A 395 28.88 -5.52 21.71
N THR A 396 27.87 -5.10 22.44
CA THR A 396 28.03 -4.53 23.76
C THR A 396 28.03 -5.63 24.85
N GLU A 397 28.83 -5.46 25.92
CA GLU A 397 28.87 -6.37 27.05
C GLU A 397 27.80 -6.06 28.12
N MET A 398 27.16 -4.90 28.03
CA MET A 398 26.14 -4.47 29.00
C MET A 398 24.90 -5.35 28.91
N SER A 399 24.17 -5.46 30.01
CA SER A 399 22.88 -6.18 30.09
C SER A 399 21.70 -5.36 29.53
N CYS A 400 21.82 -4.04 29.56
CA CYS A 400 20.87 -3.09 29.06
C CYS A 400 21.57 -1.92 28.37
N LEU A 401 21.01 -1.49 27.26
CA LEU A 401 21.45 -0.31 26.51
C LEU A 401 20.36 0.76 26.55
N ALA A 402 20.76 1.99 26.90
CA ALA A 402 19.88 3.14 26.74
C ALA A 402 19.85 3.58 25.27
N PHE A 403 18.69 3.84 24.72
CA PHE A 403 18.49 4.31 23.35
C PHE A 403 18.20 5.80 23.33
N GLY A 404 19.09 6.55 22.69
CA GLY A 404 18.96 8.00 22.55
C GLY A 404 19.95 8.54 21.51
N PRO A 405 19.80 9.79 21.07
CA PRO A 405 20.66 10.37 20.04
C PRO A 405 22.12 10.58 20.48
N GLU A 406 22.38 10.62 21.79
CA GLU A 406 23.70 10.84 22.37
C GLU A 406 24.37 9.54 22.85
N GLU A 407 23.73 8.40 22.66
CA GLU A 407 24.21 7.12 23.19
C GLU A 407 25.31 6.48 22.32
N PRO A 408 26.27 5.75 22.93
CA PRO A 408 27.46 5.26 22.21
C PRO A 408 27.15 4.23 21.10
N TYR A 409 25.97 3.59 21.13
CA TYR A 409 25.55 2.67 20.07
C TYR A 409 24.66 3.33 19.04
N ALA A 410 24.41 4.64 19.13
CA ALA A 410 23.59 5.37 18.19
C ALA A 410 23.99 4.99 16.76
N LEU A 411 23.02 4.52 15.98
CA LEU A 411 23.25 4.15 14.60
C LEU A 411 23.72 5.38 13.83
N GLN A 412 24.81 5.22 13.10
CA GLN A 412 25.31 6.30 12.26
C GLN A 412 24.38 6.49 11.07
N TRP A 413 24.28 7.77 10.62
CA TRP A 413 23.69 8.06 9.33
C TRP A 413 24.27 7.11 8.25
N PRO A 414 23.46 6.59 7.28
CA PRO A 414 22.06 6.97 7.00
C PRO A 414 21.01 6.13 7.73
N TRP A 415 21.33 5.12 8.49
CA TRP A 415 20.42 4.09 8.95
C TRP A 415 19.50 4.54 10.09
N MET A 416 19.88 5.57 10.84
CA MET A 416 19.06 6.09 11.93
C MET A 416 17.68 6.60 11.48
N ALA A 417 17.59 7.21 10.31
CA ALA A 417 16.32 7.71 9.80
C ALA A 417 15.34 6.59 9.41
N ILE A 418 15.86 5.41 9.07
CA ILE A 418 15.05 4.23 8.74
C ILE A 418 14.52 3.54 9.99
N ILE A 419 15.31 3.49 11.07
CA ILE A 419 14.87 2.92 12.34
C ILE A 419 14.00 3.94 13.07
N ASP A 420 12.71 3.62 13.23
CA ASP A 420 11.78 4.47 13.97
C ASP A 420 12.12 4.43 15.46
N ASP A 421 12.42 5.59 16.05
CA ASP A 421 12.93 5.74 17.42
C ASP A 421 12.04 5.08 18.49
N TRP A 422 10.73 5.27 18.43
CA TRP A 422 9.81 4.69 19.40
C TRP A 422 9.59 3.18 19.23
N ALA A 423 9.76 2.66 18.01
CA ALA A 423 9.59 1.24 17.70
C ALA A 423 10.89 0.43 17.82
N THR A 424 12.03 1.10 17.92
CA THR A 424 13.36 0.48 17.94
C THR A 424 13.54 -0.59 19.03
N PRO A 425 13.12 -0.39 20.30
CA PRO A 425 13.22 -1.41 21.33
C PRO A 425 12.45 -2.70 20.99
N MET A 426 11.29 -2.57 20.35
CA MET A 426 10.49 -3.72 19.92
C MET A 426 11.15 -4.41 18.72
N ASN A 427 11.68 -3.66 17.77
CA ASN A 427 12.44 -4.21 16.64
C ASN A 427 13.67 -5.01 17.14
N ALA A 428 14.41 -4.49 18.12
CA ALA A 428 15.54 -5.20 18.72
C ALA A 428 15.13 -6.55 19.33
N LEU A 429 13.95 -6.65 19.96
CA LEU A 429 13.42 -7.91 20.46
C LEU A 429 12.99 -8.88 19.35
N VAL A 430 12.35 -8.36 18.30
CA VAL A 430 11.78 -9.18 17.22
C VAL A 430 12.85 -9.71 16.25
N PHE A 431 13.92 -8.93 16.00
CA PHE A 431 15.02 -9.30 15.10
C PHE A 431 16.22 -9.93 15.79
N ARG A 432 16.15 -10.10 17.12
CA ARG A 432 17.27 -10.61 17.90
C ARG A 432 17.75 -11.99 17.43
N PRO A 433 19.05 -12.26 17.57
CA PRO A 433 19.61 -13.58 17.36
C PRO A 433 19.21 -14.54 18.50
N PRO A 434 19.40 -15.86 18.34
CA PRO A 434 19.03 -16.85 19.36
C PRO A 434 19.87 -16.85 20.63
N TRP A 435 21.01 -16.12 20.65
CA TRP A 435 21.86 -15.99 21.82
C TRP A 435 21.48 -14.80 22.70
N ALA A 436 22.00 -14.76 23.93
CA ALA A 436 21.71 -13.69 24.87
C ALA A 436 22.24 -12.33 24.40
N ILE A 437 21.35 -11.35 24.30
CA ILE A 437 21.67 -9.95 23.99
C ILE A 437 21.07 -9.02 25.03
N PRO A 438 21.61 -7.79 25.20
CA PRO A 438 21.04 -6.79 26.09
C PRO A 438 19.64 -6.37 25.65
N LEU A 439 18.87 -5.84 26.60
CA LEU A 439 17.68 -5.06 26.30
C LEU A 439 18.06 -3.68 25.77
N LEU A 440 17.36 -3.22 24.76
CA LEU A 440 17.46 -1.85 24.27
C LEU A 440 16.24 -1.07 24.76
N LEU A 441 16.44 -0.02 25.55
CA LEU A 441 15.38 0.73 26.20
C LEU A 441 15.55 2.24 26.00
N PRO A 442 14.48 3.04 25.85
CA PRO A 442 14.59 4.47 25.64
C PRO A 442 14.97 5.23 26.92
N GLY A 443 15.85 6.21 26.81
CA GLY A 443 16.24 7.13 27.87
C GLY A 443 16.68 6.41 29.16
N GLU A 444 16.07 6.73 30.30
CA GLU A 444 16.34 6.14 31.61
C GLU A 444 15.77 4.71 31.80
N GLY A 445 15.38 4.04 30.72
CA GLY A 445 14.74 2.72 30.77
C GLY A 445 15.59 1.66 31.45
N CYS A 446 16.92 1.69 31.30
CA CYS A 446 17.82 0.74 31.94
C CYS A 446 17.83 0.91 33.48
N ARG A 447 17.90 2.14 33.97
CA ARG A 447 17.83 2.41 35.43
C ARG A 447 16.50 1.93 36.02
N ARG A 448 15.38 2.21 35.32
CA ARG A 448 14.04 1.74 35.74
C ARG A 448 13.93 0.23 35.72
N LEU A 449 14.59 -0.44 34.76
CA LEU A 449 14.64 -1.90 34.71
C LEU A 449 15.30 -2.49 35.94
N GLU A 450 16.44 -1.93 36.34
CA GLU A 450 17.19 -2.35 37.56
C GLU A 450 16.35 -2.14 38.84
N GLU A 451 15.69 -0.99 38.96
CA GLU A 451 14.89 -0.62 40.13
C GLU A 451 13.60 -1.45 40.25
N THR A 452 12.94 -1.79 39.12
CA THR A 452 11.55 -2.32 39.13
C THR A 452 11.41 -3.69 38.49
N GLY A 453 12.41 -4.21 37.79
CA GLY A 453 12.32 -5.41 36.94
C GLY A 453 11.40 -5.23 35.71
N GLN A 454 10.95 -4.00 35.43
CA GLN A 454 10.06 -3.67 34.33
C GLN A 454 10.81 -2.98 33.19
N ALA A 455 10.75 -3.57 32.01
CA ALA A 455 11.25 -2.95 30.78
C ALA A 455 10.24 -1.94 30.23
N HIS A 456 10.65 -0.69 30.10
CA HIS A 456 9.88 0.38 29.51
C HIS A 456 10.27 0.53 28.02
N LEU A 457 9.60 -0.21 27.13
CA LEU A 457 9.89 -0.23 25.69
C LEU A 457 9.41 1.05 24.97
N ALA A 458 8.40 1.72 25.52
CA ALA A 458 7.94 3.05 25.16
C ALA A 458 7.25 3.67 26.37
N SER A 459 6.87 4.95 26.33
CA SER A 459 6.21 5.63 27.45
C SER A 459 4.93 4.92 27.94
N TRP A 460 4.25 4.23 27.04
CA TRP A 460 2.99 3.49 27.30
C TRP A 460 3.14 1.96 27.28
N ILE A 461 4.34 1.42 26.99
CA ILE A 461 4.58 -0.02 26.90
C ILE A 461 5.55 -0.44 28.01
N ARG A 462 5.03 -1.14 29.02
CA ARG A 462 5.80 -1.70 30.13
C ARG A 462 5.57 -3.20 30.20
N ARG A 463 6.65 -3.97 30.38
CA ARG A 463 6.59 -5.43 30.50
C ARG A 463 7.66 -5.95 31.47
N PRO A 464 7.36 -7.00 32.26
CA PRO A 464 8.37 -7.68 33.03
C PRO A 464 9.50 -8.22 32.13
N ALA A 465 10.75 -8.04 32.50
CA ALA A 465 11.90 -8.57 31.76
C ALA A 465 11.79 -10.08 31.56
N ALA A 466 11.37 -10.83 32.58
CA ALA A 466 11.16 -12.26 32.52
C ALA A 466 10.13 -12.69 31.45
N GLN A 467 9.07 -11.88 31.24
CA GLN A 467 8.07 -12.15 30.19
C GLN A 467 8.67 -11.96 28.79
N LEU A 468 9.51 -10.94 28.63
CA LEU A 468 10.21 -10.69 27.36
C LEU A 468 11.21 -11.81 27.06
N GLU A 469 11.96 -12.24 28.08
CA GLU A 469 12.90 -13.35 27.98
C GLU A 469 12.23 -14.67 27.61
N ALA A 470 11.14 -15.00 28.29
CA ALA A 470 10.38 -16.21 28.02
C ALA A 470 9.87 -16.28 26.59
N ARG A 471 9.53 -15.13 25.99
CA ARG A 471 8.94 -15.06 24.64
C ARG A 471 9.96 -14.85 23.53
N PHE A 472 10.90 -13.94 23.74
CA PHE A 472 11.84 -13.54 22.70
C PHE A 472 13.23 -14.19 22.85
N GLY A 473 13.46 -14.98 23.88
CA GLY A 473 14.71 -15.70 24.15
C GLY A 473 15.61 -14.99 25.18
N PRO A 474 16.75 -15.59 25.54
CA PRO A 474 17.51 -15.22 26.71
C PRO A 474 18.01 -13.78 26.68
N LEU A 475 17.76 -13.03 27.74
CA LEU A 475 18.32 -11.70 27.93
C LEU A 475 19.68 -11.82 28.60
N ARG A 476 20.59 -10.91 28.30
CA ARG A 476 21.86 -10.84 29.06
C ARG A 476 21.54 -10.38 30.47
N SER A 477 21.91 -11.17 31.48
CA SER A 477 21.59 -10.89 32.88
C SER A 477 22.19 -9.57 33.35
N VAL A 478 21.39 -8.79 34.11
CA VAL A 478 21.86 -7.64 34.88
C VAL A 478 22.64 -8.23 36.09
N GLY A 479 23.95 -8.31 35.98
CA GLY A 479 24.81 -8.56 37.12
C GLY A 479 24.94 -10.00 37.60
N ALA A 480 26.04 -10.61 37.28
CA ALA A 480 26.86 -11.42 38.16
C ALA A 480 28.30 -10.88 37.98
N HIS A 481 28.56 -9.76 38.58
CA HIS A 481 29.90 -9.28 38.79
C HIS A 481 30.18 -9.23 40.29
#